data_16c4f12809e3c1de0df496b3a450d247
#
_entry.id   16c4f12809e3c1de0df496b3a450d247
#
_cell.length_a   1.000
_cell.length_b   1.000
_cell.length_c   1.000
_cell.angle_alpha   90.00
_cell.angle_beta   90.00
_cell.angle_gamma   90.00
#
_symmetry.space_group_name_H-M   'P 1'
#
loop_
_entity.id
_entity.type
_entity.pdbx_description
1 polymer ?
#
loop_
_entity_poly.entity_id
_entity_poly.type
_entity_poly.pdbx_seq_one_letter_code
_entity_poly.pdbx_strand_id
1 'polypeptide(L)'
;MYRIVFTILFSLTFLTLRAQRISVEEYIVQFKDIAISEMKRTGVPASITLAQGILETENGNSELVKKSNNHFGIKCKSTWTGESVTHDDDANGECFRAYTNANESYRDHSDFLKANKRYSALFNLDPVDYAGWAKGLKKAGYATNPRYPDLLIKYIEQYDLQQYTLLAINRLP
;
A
#
# COMPACT_ATOMS: atom_id res chain seq x y z
N MET A 1 7.91 72.47 -7.61
CA MET A 1 7.94 71.25 -8.38
C MET A 1 8.11 70.11 -7.39
N TYR A 2 7.01 69.46 -7.01
CA TYR A 2 7.01 68.25 -6.09
C TYR A 2 7.06 66.98 -6.94
N ARG A 3 8.11 66.17 -6.77
CA ARG A 3 8.21 64.82 -7.37
C ARG A 3 7.54 63.85 -6.44
N ILE A 4 6.41 63.27 -6.88
CA ILE A 4 5.73 62.18 -6.20
C ILE A 4 6.46 60.90 -6.58
N VAL A 5 7.12 60.26 -5.61
CA VAL A 5 7.73 58.91 -5.78
C VAL A 5 6.65 57.87 -5.44
N PHE A 6 6.15 57.17 -6.47
CA PHE A 6 5.26 56.04 -6.28
C PHE A 6 6.10 54.78 -5.91
N THR A 7 6.04 54.39 -4.65
CA THR A 7 6.64 53.12 -4.18
C THR A 7 5.62 52.01 -4.43
N ILE A 8 5.87 51.18 -5.45
CA ILE A 8 5.06 49.99 -5.70
C ILE A 8 5.51 48.91 -4.71
N LEU A 9 4.67 48.62 -3.72
CA LEU A 9 4.85 47.52 -2.79
C LEU A 9 4.46 46.21 -3.51
N PHE A 10 5.46 45.42 -3.93
CA PHE A 10 5.25 44.10 -4.52
C PHE A 10 5.02 43.10 -3.37
N SER A 11 3.76 42.83 -3.10
CA SER A 11 3.36 41.80 -2.10
C SER A 11 3.61 40.42 -2.70
N LEU A 12 4.71 39.75 -2.27
CA LEU A 12 4.99 38.36 -2.58
C LEU A 12 4.07 37.48 -1.73
N THR A 13 2.97 37.04 -2.30
CA THR A 13 2.15 35.99 -1.71
C THR A 13 2.87 34.64 -1.87
N PHE A 14 3.49 34.16 -0.79
CA PHE A 14 3.98 32.78 -0.74
C PHE A 14 2.78 31.82 -0.73
N LEU A 15 2.43 31.26 -1.91
CA LEU A 15 1.57 30.07 -1.95
C LEU A 15 2.39 28.91 -1.35
N THR A 16 2.08 28.55 -0.12
CA THR A 16 2.55 27.28 0.45
C THR A 16 1.83 26.16 -0.28
N LEU A 17 2.49 25.53 -1.24
CA LEU A 17 2.04 24.27 -1.83
C LEU A 17 2.07 23.20 -0.71
N ARG A 18 0.96 23.01 -0.02
CA ARG A 18 0.78 21.82 0.81
C ARG A 18 0.61 20.66 -0.18
N ALA A 19 1.50 19.68 -0.11
CA ALA A 19 1.31 18.43 -0.83
C ALA A 19 -0.07 17.88 -0.43
N GLN A 20 -0.97 17.82 -1.41
CA GLN A 20 -2.34 17.36 -1.18
C GLN A 20 -2.28 15.87 -0.82
N ARG A 21 -2.93 15.49 0.28
CA ARG A 21 -3.09 14.08 0.63
C ARG A 21 -3.98 13.43 -0.40
N ILE A 22 -3.55 12.30 -0.95
CA ILE A 22 -4.38 11.52 -1.88
C ILE A 22 -5.50 10.79 -1.13
N SER A 23 -6.65 10.69 -1.77
CA SER A 23 -7.80 9.94 -1.24
C SER A 23 -7.63 8.44 -1.41
N VAL A 24 -8.51 7.66 -0.80
CA VAL A 24 -8.52 6.19 -1.00
C VAL A 24 -8.84 5.85 -2.45
N GLU A 25 -9.77 6.58 -3.07
CA GLU A 25 -10.16 6.40 -4.48
C GLU A 25 -8.99 6.68 -5.42
N GLU A 26 -8.22 7.75 -5.18
CA GLU A 26 -7.02 8.06 -5.95
C GLU A 26 -5.96 6.98 -5.80
N TYR A 27 -5.76 6.43 -4.59
CA TYR A 27 -4.88 5.29 -4.35
C TYR A 27 -5.32 4.07 -5.17
N ILE A 28 -6.61 3.74 -5.14
CA ILE A 28 -7.17 2.61 -5.90
C ILE A 28 -6.92 2.80 -7.39
N VAL A 29 -7.22 3.99 -7.94
CA VAL A 29 -7.02 4.28 -9.36
C VAL A 29 -5.56 4.09 -9.77
N GLN A 30 -4.61 4.51 -8.92
CA GLN A 30 -3.18 4.40 -9.22
C GLN A 30 -2.66 2.95 -9.18
N PHE A 31 -3.18 2.10 -8.28
CA PHE A 31 -2.55 0.81 -7.98
C PHE A 31 -3.38 -0.43 -8.33
N LYS A 32 -4.65 -0.28 -8.76
CA LYS A 32 -5.52 -1.41 -9.11
C LYS A 32 -4.93 -2.32 -10.19
N ASP A 33 -4.30 -1.75 -11.21
CA ASP A 33 -3.77 -2.55 -12.33
C ASP A 33 -2.53 -3.35 -11.91
N ILE A 34 -1.72 -2.82 -10.99
CA ILE A 34 -0.61 -3.55 -10.38
C ILE A 34 -1.15 -4.71 -9.55
N ALA A 35 -2.15 -4.47 -8.69
CA ALA A 35 -2.75 -5.51 -7.86
C ALA A 35 -3.39 -6.63 -8.71
N ILE A 36 -4.08 -6.30 -9.80
CA ILE A 36 -4.63 -7.27 -10.75
C ILE A 36 -3.50 -8.10 -11.40
N SER A 37 -2.43 -7.44 -11.83
CA SER A 37 -1.26 -8.12 -12.44
C SER A 37 -0.61 -9.08 -11.46
N GLU A 38 -0.41 -8.67 -10.21
CA GLU A 38 0.18 -9.50 -9.17
C GLU A 38 -0.72 -10.69 -8.79
N MET A 39 -2.04 -10.50 -8.76
CA MET A 39 -2.97 -11.61 -8.56
C MET A 39 -2.84 -12.66 -9.66
N LYS A 40 -2.77 -12.24 -10.94
CA LYS A 40 -2.56 -13.17 -12.06
C LYS A 40 -1.26 -13.94 -11.96
N ARG A 41 -0.20 -13.31 -11.44
CA ARG A 41 1.13 -13.89 -11.29
C ARG A 41 1.23 -14.85 -10.11
N THR A 42 0.58 -14.53 -8.98
CA THR A 42 0.82 -15.21 -7.70
C THR A 42 -0.37 -15.93 -7.12
N GLY A 43 -1.58 -15.49 -7.44
CA GLY A 43 -2.83 -15.96 -6.84
C GLY A 43 -3.27 -15.17 -5.59
N VAL A 44 -2.51 -14.15 -5.14
CA VAL A 44 -2.95 -13.27 -4.03
C VAL A 44 -4.09 -12.38 -4.54
N PRO A 45 -5.29 -12.38 -3.91
CA PRO A 45 -6.43 -11.61 -4.42
C PRO A 45 -6.14 -10.12 -4.52
N ALA A 46 -6.52 -9.51 -5.65
CA ALA A 46 -6.29 -8.08 -5.88
C ALA A 46 -7.00 -7.20 -4.85
N SER A 47 -8.20 -7.61 -4.41
CA SER A 47 -8.94 -6.92 -3.34
C SER A 47 -8.18 -6.90 -2.01
N ILE A 48 -7.55 -8.00 -1.65
CA ILE A 48 -6.71 -8.11 -0.43
C ILE A 48 -5.48 -7.24 -0.56
N THR A 49 -4.76 -7.32 -1.69
CA THR A 49 -3.56 -6.52 -1.93
C THR A 49 -3.85 -5.02 -1.85
N LEU A 50 -4.95 -4.56 -2.48
CA LEU A 50 -5.36 -3.15 -2.41
C LEU A 50 -5.74 -2.72 -1.00
N ALA A 51 -6.55 -3.52 -0.28
CA ALA A 51 -6.96 -3.21 1.09
C ALA A 51 -5.76 -3.12 2.04
N GLN A 52 -4.78 -4.02 1.89
CA GLN A 52 -3.52 -3.96 2.64
C GLN A 52 -2.75 -2.68 2.32
N GLY A 53 -2.53 -2.37 1.04
CA GLY A 53 -1.82 -1.15 0.65
C GLY A 53 -2.47 0.13 1.17
N ILE A 54 -3.80 0.23 1.13
CA ILE A 54 -4.55 1.35 1.70
C ILE A 54 -4.29 1.46 3.21
N LEU A 55 -4.42 0.35 3.93
CA LEU A 55 -4.30 0.31 5.39
C LEU A 55 -2.86 0.61 5.86
N GLU A 56 -1.86 -0.06 5.26
CA GLU A 56 -0.45 0.03 5.67
C GLU A 56 0.19 1.38 5.34
N THR A 57 -0.36 2.11 4.38
CA THR A 57 0.26 3.36 3.91
C THR A 57 -0.56 4.62 4.19
N GLU A 58 -1.67 4.52 4.91
CA GLU A 58 -2.65 5.63 4.98
C GLU A 58 -3.01 6.11 3.56
N ASN A 59 -3.41 5.17 2.68
CA ASN A 59 -3.65 5.39 1.24
C ASN A 59 -2.50 6.13 0.51
N GLY A 60 -1.26 5.75 0.79
CA GLY A 60 -0.08 6.34 0.14
C GLY A 60 0.41 7.64 0.77
N ASN A 61 -0.13 8.04 1.92
CA ASN A 61 0.23 9.28 2.58
C ASN A 61 1.23 9.13 3.73
N SER A 62 1.54 7.91 4.17
CA SER A 62 2.48 7.69 5.27
C SER A 62 3.91 8.13 4.91
N GLU A 63 4.68 8.54 5.93
CA GLU A 63 6.07 8.94 5.74
C GLU A 63 6.94 7.78 5.21
N LEU A 64 6.66 6.56 5.63
CA LEU A 64 7.40 5.38 5.18
C LEU A 64 7.25 5.20 3.66
N VAL A 65 6.01 5.17 3.14
CA VAL A 65 5.80 4.94 1.70
C VAL A 65 6.37 6.07 0.85
N LYS A 66 6.30 7.32 1.30
CA LYS A 66 6.88 8.46 0.59
C LYS A 66 8.40 8.39 0.47
N LYS A 67 9.07 7.84 1.48
CA LYS A 67 10.54 7.72 1.50
C LYS A 67 11.06 6.48 0.79
N SER A 68 10.26 5.40 0.75
CA SER A 68 10.75 4.07 0.38
C SER A 68 9.97 3.38 -0.72
N ASN A 69 8.85 3.91 -1.19
CA ASN A 69 7.88 3.19 -2.02
C ASN A 69 7.42 1.85 -1.42
N ASN A 70 7.56 1.66 -0.10
CA ASN A 70 7.17 0.43 0.59
C ASN A 70 5.69 0.48 0.98
N HIS A 71 4.86 -0.11 0.12
CA HIS A 71 3.40 -0.07 0.27
C HIS A 71 2.84 -1.06 1.30
N PHE A 72 3.66 -1.93 1.87
CA PHE A 72 3.20 -3.02 2.75
C PHE A 72 3.99 -3.11 4.07
N GLY A 73 4.83 -2.13 4.37
CA GLY A 73 5.61 -2.13 5.60
C GLY A 73 6.55 -3.33 5.72
N ILE A 74 7.11 -3.83 4.61
CA ILE A 74 7.98 -5.00 4.65
C ILE A 74 9.31 -4.62 5.28
N LYS A 75 9.59 -5.22 6.45
CA LYS A 75 10.83 -5.03 7.19
C LYS A 75 11.99 -5.79 6.51
N CYS A 76 13.22 -5.27 6.65
CA CYS A 76 14.41 -5.99 6.22
C CYS A 76 14.53 -7.31 7.00
N LYS A 77 15.08 -8.32 6.35
CA LYS A 77 15.56 -9.54 6.99
C LYS A 77 17.04 -9.68 6.70
N SER A 78 17.71 -10.59 7.39
CA SER A 78 19.15 -10.84 7.21
C SER A 78 19.56 -11.16 5.77
N THR A 79 18.63 -11.62 4.96
CA THR A 79 18.83 -11.94 3.54
C THR A 79 18.53 -10.79 2.58
N TRP A 80 18.06 -9.64 3.09
CA TRP A 80 17.78 -8.48 2.25
C TRP A 80 19.06 -7.74 1.88
N THR A 81 19.31 -7.58 0.58
CA THR A 81 20.49 -6.91 0.03
C THR A 81 20.16 -5.66 -0.78
N GLY A 82 18.85 -5.33 -0.90
CA GLY A 82 18.40 -4.12 -1.60
C GLY A 82 18.49 -2.86 -0.73
N GLU A 83 18.02 -1.75 -1.29
CA GLU A 83 17.92 -0.47 -0.58
C GLU A 83 17.00 -0.56 0.64
N SER A 84 17.27 0.27 1.64
CA SER A 84 16.50 0.28 2.88
C SER A 84 16.41 1.68 3.48
N VAL A 85 15.40 1.88 4.31
CA VAL A 85 15.22 3.08 5.13
C VAL A 85 15.02 2.69 6.59
N THR A 86 15.38 3.59 7.49
CA THR A 86 15.09 3.46 8.91
C THR A 86 13.78 4.21 9.22
N HIS A 87 12.89 3.55 9.96
CA HIS A 87 11.62 4.13 10.39
C HIS A 87 11.22 3.57 11.75
N ASP A 88 10.58 4.39 12.59
CA ASP A 88 10.05 3.97 13.87
C ASP A 88 8.64 3.38 13.68
N ASP A 89 8.42 2.13 14.13
CA ASP A 89 7.14 1.43 14.08
C ASP A 89 6.89 0.72 15.42
N ASP A 90 6.99 -0.61 15.51
CA ASP A 90 6.88 -1.35 16.78
C ASP A 90 8.08 -1.07 17.71
N ALA A 91 9.22 -0.72 17.13
CA ALA A 91 10.44 -0.30 17.83
C ALA A 91 11.10 0.87 17.11
N ASN A 92 11.97 1.59 17.83
CA ASN A 92 12.74 2.69 17.24
C ASN A 92 13.80 2.17 16.28
N GLY A 93 13.93 2.82 15.13
CA GLY A 93 15.03 2.57 14.19
C GLY A 93 14.93 1.25 13.43
N GLU A 94 13.76 0.73 13.19
CA GLU A 94 13.58 -0.51 12.43
C GLU A 94 13.93 -0.34 10.95
N CYS A 95 14.49 -1.39 10.36
CA CYS A 95 14.85 -1.43 8.95
C CYS A 95 13.66 -1.84 8.09
N PHE A 96 13.31 -1.00 7.14
CA PHE A 96 12.29 -1.28 6.11
C PHE A 96 12.92 -1.32 4.72
N ARG A 97 12.46 -2.24 3.88
CA ARG A 97 12.88 -2.32 2.48
C ARG A 97 12.48 -1.05 1.74
N ALA A 98 13.34 -0.60 0.83
CA ALA A 98 13.03 0.49 -0.08
C ALA A 98 13.05 -0.01 -1.53
N TYR A 99 12.19 0.59 -2.34
CA TYR A 99 11.98 0.18 -3.73
C TYR A 99 12.07 1.40 -4.65
N THR A 100 12.47 1.17 -5.89
CA THR A 100 12.55 2.23 -6.90
C THR A 100 11.15 2.77 -7.26
N ASN A 101 10.14 1.91 -7.19
CA ASN A 101 8.76 2.22 -7.53
C ASN A 101 7.76 1.28 -6.86
N ALA A 102 6.47 1.60 -6.96
CA ALA A 102 5.40 0.79 -6.39
C ALA A 102 5.31 -0.64 -6.96
N ASN A 103 5.62 -0.85 -8.26
CA ASN A 103 5.56 -2.18 -8.86
C ASN A 103 6.47 -3.17 -8.14
N GLU A 104 7.69 -2.73 -7.77
CA GLU A 104 8.62 -3.57 -7.02
C GLU A 104 8.10 -3.91 -5.63
N SER A 105 7.50 -2.95 -4.94
CA SER A 105 6.88 -3.18 -3.63
C SER A 105 5.73 -4.18 -3.69
N TYR A 106 4.82 -4.03 -4.65
CA TYR A 106 3.69 -4.95 -4.86
C TYR A 106 4.18 -6.36 -5.23
N ARG A 107 5.20 -6.44 -6.07
CA ARG A 107 5.81 -7.70 -6.46
C ARG A 107 6.44 -8.41 -5.26
N ASP A 108 7.25 -7.70 -4.49
CA ASP A 108 7.91 -8.27 -3.30
C ASP A 108 6.90 -8.71 -2.24
N HIS A 109 5.82 -7.95 -2.04
CA HIS A 109 4.72 -8.33 -1.15
C HIS A 109 4.05 -9.63 -1.60
N SER A 110 3.72 -9.75 -2.88
CA SER A 110 3.08 -10.96 -3.40
C SER A 110 4.00 -12.16 -3.32
N ASP A 111 5.29 -11.99 -3.62
CA ASP A 111 6.30 -13.03 -3.47
C ASP A 111 6.52 -13.41 -2.00
N PHE A 112 6.53 -12.43 -1.10
CA PHE A 112 6.61 -12.65 0.34
C PHE A 112 5.48 -13.53 0.86
N LEU A 113 4.23 -13.28 0.44
CA LEU A 113 3.09 -14.12 0.83
C LEU A 113 3.20 -15.52 0.22
N LYS A 114 3.57 -15.63 -1.05
CA LYS A 114 3.64 -16.91 -1.76
C LYS A 114 4.77 -17.81 -1.28
N ALA A 115 5.94 -17.25 -1.00
CA ALA A 115 7.12 -18.00 -0.61
C ALA A 115 7.13 -18.42 0.88
N ASN A 116 6.40 -17.72 1.73
CA ASN A 116 6.46 -17.96 3.15
C ASN A 116 5.44 -19.03 3.59
N LYS A 117 5.93 -20.16 4.08
CA LYS A 117 5.12 -21.34 4.47
C LYS A 117 3.96 -21.00 5.42
N ARG A 118 4.08 -19.98 6.27
CA ARG A 118 3.00 -19.58 7.20
C ARG A 118 1.72 -19.16 6.47
N TYR A 119 1.82 -18.67 5.24
CA TYR A 119 0.69 -18.22 4.42
C TYR A 119 0.20 -19.28 3.43
N SER A 120 0.85 -20.43 3.31
CA SER A 120 0.53 -21.45 2.30
C SER A 120 -0.94 -21.89 2.32
N ALA A 121 -1.55 -21.98 3.52
CA ALA A 121 -2.96 -22.36 3.66
C ALA A 121 -3.94 -21.35 3.01
N LEU A 122 -3.53 -20.08 2.84
CA LEU A 122 -4.36 -19.05 2.19
C LEU A 122 -4.63 -19.39 0.73
N PHE A 123 -3.65 -19.98 0.05
CA PHE A 123 -3.73 -20.33 -1.37
C PHE A 123 -4.64 -21.53 -1.66
N ASN A 124 -5.20 -22.15 -0.63
CA ASN A 124 -6.26 -23.18 -0.74
C ASN A 124 -7.68 -22.57 -0.62
N LEU A 125 -7.79 -21.28 -0.29
CA LEU A 125 -9.06 -20.56 -0.26
C LEU A 125 -9.46 -20.14 -1.68
N ASP A 126 -10.78 -20.00 -1.88
CA ASP A 126 -11.27 -19.34 -3.09
C ASP A 126 -10.72 -17.90 -3.14
N PRO A 127 -10.14 -17.44 -4.25
CA PRO A 127 -9.69 -16.07 -4.39
C PRO A 127 -10.78 -15.01 -4.13
N VAL A 128 -12.05 -15.37 -4.27
CA VAL A 128 -13.17 -14.47 -3.98
C VAL A 128 -13.58 -14.47 -2.50
N ASP A 129 -13.07 -15.39 -1.69
CA ASP A 129 -13.29 -15.41 -0.24
C ASP A 129 -12.35 -14.43 0.48
N TYR A 130 -12.55 -13.14 0.24
CA TYR A 130 -11.73 -12.10 0.87
C TYR A 130 -11.83 -12.13 2.41
N ALA A 131 -12.97 -12.56 2.98
CA ALA A 131 -13.13 -12.65 4.43
C ALA A 131 -12.28 -13.79 5.01
N GLY A 132 -12.23 -14.92 4.34
CA GLY A 132 -11.32 -16.04 4.68
C GLY A 132 -9.86 -15.63 4.56
N TRP A 133 -9.49 -14.92 3.50
CA TRP A 133 -8.14 -14.38 3.30
C TRP A 133 -7.74 -13.40 4.41
N ALA A 134 -8.59 -12.42 4.75
CA ALA A 134 -8.32 -11.45 5.80
C ALA A 134 -8.10 -12.11 7.16
N LYS A 135 -8.99 -13.04 7.56
CA LYS A 135 -8.86 -13.83 8.80
C LYS A 135 -7.61 -14.71 8.79
N GLY A 136 -7.34 -15.32 7.66
CA GLY A 136 -6.19 -16.19 7.48
C GLY A 136 -4.85 -15.44 7.57
N LEU A 137 -4.75 -14.24 7.00
CA LEU A 137 -3.59 -13.35 7.16
C LEU A 137 -3.32 -13.03 8.63
N LYS A 138 -4.36 -12.65 9.38
CA LYS A 138 -4.25 -12.41 10.83
C LYS A 138 -3.80 -13.65 11.58
N LYS A 139 -4.42 -14.81 11.32
CA LYS A 139 -4.06 -16.09 11.95
C LYS A 139 -2.61 -16.48 11.66
N ALA A 140 -2.13 -16.20 10.45
CA ALA A 140 -0.74 -16.45 10.05
C ALA A 140 0.26 -15.41 10.61
N GLY A 141 -0.20 -14.40 11.36
CA GLY A 141 0.64 -13.40 12.00
C GLY A 141 1.16 -12.31 11.06
N TYR A 142 0.37 -11.92 10.05
CA TYR A 142 0.73 -10.79 9.19
C TYR A 142 0.75 -9.48 9.97
N ALA A 143 -0.24 -9.25 10.83
CA ALA A 143 -0.34 -8.07 11.68
C ALA A 143 -0.67 -8.43 13.14
N THR A 144 -0.23 -7.60 14.07
CA THR A 144 -0.47 -7.76 15.51
C THR A 144 -1.87 -7.29 15.91
N ASN A 145 -2.42 -6.27 15.23
CA ASN A 145 -3.72 -5.69 15.52
C ASN A 145 -4.87 -6.74 15.43
N PRO A 146 -5.66 -6.97 16.52
CA PRO A 146 -6.77 -7.92 16.50
C PRO A 146 -7.87 -7.55 15.51
N ARG A 147 -8.04 -6.27 15.19
CA ARG A 147 -9.05 -5.77 14.26
C ARG A 147 -8.60 -5.78 12.79
N TYR A 148 -7.40 -6.30 12.51
CA TYR A 148 -6.86 -6.30 11.15
C TYR A 148 -7.79 -6.92 10.10
N PRO A 149 -8.42 -8.10 10.33
CA PRO A 149 -9.36 -8.66 9.37
C PRO A 149 -10.56 -7.74 9.09
N ASP A 150 -11.13 -7.16 10.14
CA ASP A 150 -12.31 -6.29 10.02
C ASP A 150 -11.99 -5.01 9.25
N LEU A 151 -10.78 -4.49 9.43
CA LEU A 151 -10.31 -3.32 8.67
C LEU A 151 -10.17 -3.64 7.19
N LEU A 152 -9.56 -4.78 6.84
CA LEU A 152 -9.45 -5.20 5.44
C LEU A 152 -10.82 -5.41 4.80
N ILE A 153 -11.71 -6.16 5.46
CA ILE A 153 -13.08 -6.41 5.00
C ILE A 153 -13.82 -5.09 4.79
N LYS A 154 -13.73 -4.17 5.76
CA LYS A 154 -14.34 -2.84 5.64
C LYS A 154 -13.87 -2.09 4.39
N TYR A 155 -12.57 -2.04 4.11
CA TYR A 155 -12.06 -1.37 2.90
C TYR A 155 -12.53 -2.06 1.63
N ILE A 156 -12.53 -3.40 1.61
CA ILE A 156 -12.98 -4.17 0.45
C ILE A 156 -14.45 -3.87 0.13
N GLU A 157 -15.31 -3.86 1.15
CA GLU A 157 -16.75 -3.61 0.97
C GLU A 157 -17.06 -2.14 0.69
N GLN A 158 -16.43 -1.22 1.43
CA GLN A 158 -16.70 0.22 1.29
C GLN A 158 -16.31 0.76 -0.08
N TYR A 159 -15.24 0.24 -0.69
CA TYR A 159 -14.69 0.71 -1.97
C TYR A 159 -14.87 -0.29 -3.10
N ASP A 160 -15.71 -1.33 -2.91
CA ASP A 160 -15.98 -2.38 -3.90
C ASP A 160 -14.70 -2.97 -4.52
N LEU A 161 -13.67 -3.23 -3.68
CA LEU A 161 -12.38 -3.72 -4.17
C LEU A 161 -12.48 -5.12 -4.77
N GLN A 162 -13.53 -5.88 -4.43
CA GLN A 162 -13.76 -7.22 -4.95
C GLN A 162 -13.90 -7.26 -6.47
N GLN A 163 -14.38 -6.19 -7.10
CA GLN A 163 -14.43 -6.08 -8.55
C GLN A 163 -13.09 -6.33 -9.23
N TYR A 164 -11.96 -5.93 -8.60
CA TYR A 164 -10.62 -6.12 -9.17
C TYR A 164 -10.15 -7.58 -9.09
N THR A 165 -10.54 -8.32 -8.05
CA THR A 165 -10.36 -9.77 -7.99
C THR A 165 -11.14 -10.46 -9.09
N LEU A 166 -12.42 -10.10 -9.28
CA LEU A 166 -13.26 -10.65 -10.34
C LEU A 166 -12.72 -10.35 -11.74
N LEU A 167 -12.24 -9.13 -11.98
CA LEU A 167 -11.58 -8.76 -13.24
C LEU A 167 -10.31 -9.59 -13.51
N ALA A 168 -9.53 -9.89 -12.47
CA ALA A 168 -8.35 -10.73 -12.62
C ALA A 168 -8.70 -12.15 -13.02
N ILE A 169 -9.73 -12.75 -12.43
CA ILE A 169 -10.22 -14.11 -12.71
C ILE A 169 -10.79 -14.18 -14.14
N ASN A 170 -11.65 -13.23 -14.53
CA ASN A 170 -12.31 -13.23 -15.83
C ASN A 170 -11.38 -13.01 -17.02
N ARG A 171 -10.13 -12.56 -16.76
CA ARG A 171 -9.10 -12.39 -17.78
C ARG A 171 -8.07 -13.53 -17.80
N LEU A 172 -8.19 -14.51 -16.91
CA LEU A 172 -7.39 -15.72 -16.99
C LEU A 172 -7.93 -16.57 -18.16
N PRO A 173 -7.05 -17.02 -19.08
CA PRO A 173 -7.45 -17.89 -20.18
C PRO A 173 -7.97 -19.24 -19.72
#